data_3f4b755f45bd171d59ad9c732c82e09a
#
_entry.id   3f4b755f45bd171d59ad9c732c82e09a
#
_cell.length_a   1.000
_cell.length_b   1.000
_cell.length_c   1.000
_cell.angle_alpha   90.00
_cell.angle_beta   90.00
_cell.angle_gamma   90.00
#
_symmetry.space_group_name_H-M   'P 1'
#
loop_
_entity.id
_entity.type
_entity.pdbx_description
1 polymer ?
#
loop_
_entity_poly.entity_id
_entity_poly.type
_entity_poly.pdbx_seq_one_letter_code
_entity_poly.pdbx_strand_id
1 'polypeptide(L)'
;MKSFTKMVMIVLFGCSVFLTTATAGNVGIGQKIYGTKLKNACGFTGVKFTASHTQKEWQAIYDSGKMEEEVKGLCPKVEAYNEKWNDHLFSFAYEYGKGSGNEPSC
;
A
#
# COMPACT_ATOMS: atom_id res chain seq x y z
N MET A 1 27.13 -30.21 9.42
CA MET A 1 27.42 -30.00 8.04
C MET A 1 26.22 -30.00 7.17
N LYS A 2 25.51 -31.08 7.16
CA LYS A 2 24.34 -31.11 6.34
C LYS A 2 23.32 -30.12 6.75
N SER A 3 23.13 -29.94 8.03
CA SER A 3 22.14 -28.98 8.47
C SER A 3 22.54 -27.58 8.08
N PHE A 4 23.79 -27.37 7.98
CA PHE A 4 24.32 -26.12 7.61
C PHE A 4 23.89 -25.75 6.18
N THR A 5 23.89 -26.71 5.32
CA THR A 5 23.48 -26.50 3.95
C THR A 5 22.01 -26.13 3.86
N LYS A 6 21.21 -26.74 4.66
CA LYS A 6 19.80 -26.45 4.63
C LYS A 6 19.49 -25.05 5.05
N MET A 7 20.21 -24.55 5.99
CA MET A 7 19.95 -23.21 6.44
C MET A 7 20.20 -22.20 5.37
N VAL A 8 21.20 -22.44 4.57
CA VAL A 8 21.50 -21.54 3.48
C VAL A 8 20.33 -21.45 2.54
N MET A 9 19.72 -22.56 2.25
CA MET A 9 18.59 -22.57 1.34
C MET A 9 17.41 -21.83 1.88
N ILE A 10 17.20 -21.94 3.15
CA ILE A 10 16.08 -21.26 3.76
C ILE A 10 16.20 -19.76 3.61
N VAL A 11 17.40 -19.28 3.79
CA VAL A 11 17.64 -17.86 3.68
C VAL A 11 17.34 -17.34 2.29
N LEU A 12 17.77 -18.05 1.30
CA LEU A 12 17.54 -17.65 -0.07
C LEU A 12 16.06 -17.61 -0.38
N PHE A 13 15.38 -18.59 0.13
CA PHE A 13 13.98 -18.69 -0.13
C PHE A 13 13.22 -17.51 0.47
N GLY A 14 13.61 -17.09 1.63
CA GLY A 14 12.97 -15.97 2.28
C GLY A 14 13.07 -14.69 1.46
N CYS A 15 14.19 -14.49 0.84
CA CYS A 15 14.36 -13.31 0.02
C CYS A 15 13.44 -13.32 -1.18
N SER A 16 13.24 -14.47 -1.75
CA SER A 16 12.37 -14.56 -2.91
C SER A 16 10.95 -14.18 -2.59
N VAL A 17 10.49 -14.64 -1.47
CA VAL A 17 9.13 -14.36 -1.08
C VAL A 17 8.90 -12.88 -0.96
N PHE A 18 9.88 -12.21 -0.46
CA PHE A 18 9.78 -10.80 -0.25
C PHE A 18 9.51 -10.03 -1.53
N LEU A 19 10.01 -10.47 -2.62
CA LEU A 19 9.85 -9.75 -3.88
C LEU A 19 8.46 -9.85 -4.47
N THR A 20 7.77 -10.92 -4.20
CA THR A 20 6.50 -11.12 -4.86
C THR A 20 5.42 -10.17 -4.44
N THR A 21 5.47 -9.68 -3.22
CA THR A 21 4.40 -8.81 -2.75
C THR A 21 4.42 -7.46 -3.41
N ALA A 22 5.56 -7.03 -3.89
CA ALA A 22 5.68 -5.69 -4.41
C ALA A 22 4.93 -5.47 -5.71
N THR A 23 4.50 -6.54 -6.36
CA THR A 23 3.91 -6.42 -7.67
C THR A 23 2.40 -6.64 -7.69
N ALA A 24 1.78 -6.77 -6.53
CA ALA A 24 0.38 -7.12 -6.48
C ALA A 24 -0.54 -6.05 -7.03
N GLY A 25 -0.18 -4.80 -6.90
CA GLY A 25 -1.05 -3.72 -7.31
C GLY A 25 -0.45 -2.85 -8.39
N ASN A 26 -1.24 -1.89 -8.84
CA ASN A 26 -0.84 -0.96 -9.88
C ASN A 26 -1.07 0.46 -9.39
N VAL A 27 -0.03 1.28 -9.43
CA VAL A 27 -0.08 2.65 -8.94
C VAL A 27 -1.12 3.48 -9.69
N GLY A 28 -1.14 3.40 -11.01
CA GLY A 28 -2.08 4.15 -11.80
C GLY A 28 -3.52 3.77 -11.53
N ILE A 29 -3.78 2.50 -11.37
CA ILE A 29 -5.13 2.03 -11.05
C ILE A 29 -5.51 2.51 -9.65
N GLY A 30 -4.60 2.46 -8.71
CA GLY A 30 -4.86 2.95 -7.36
C GLY A 30 -5.19 4.43 -7.36
N GLN A 31 -4.46 5.21 -8.12
CA GLN A 31 -4.72 6.63 -8.23
C GLN A 31 -6.10 6.89 -8.80
N LYS A 32 -6.48 6.12 -9.80
CA LYS A 32 -7.79 6.26 -10.43
C LYS A 32 -8.91 5.87 -9.48
N ILE A 33 -8.71 4.81 -8.73
CA ILE A 33 -9.68 4.38 -7.73
C ILE A 33 -9.89 5.49 -6.71
N TYR A 34 -8.81 6.05 -6.22
CA TYR A 34 -8.92 7.12 -5.25
C TYR A 34 -9.70 8.30 -5.85
N GLY A 35 -9.33 8.72 -7.05
CA GLY A 35 -9.94 9.89 -7.66
C GLY A 35 -11.40 9.72 -7.99
N THR A 36 -11.82 8.52 -8.37
CA THR A 36 -13.19 8.31 -8.80
C THR A 36 -14.09 7.72 -7.72
N LYS A 37 -13.53 6.98 -6.77
CA LYS A 37 -14.34 6.28 -5.79
C LYS A 37 -14.22 6.84 -4.39
N LEU A 38 -13.12 7.45 -4.05
CA LEU A 38 -12.87 7.84 -2.67
C LEU A 38 -12.74 9.34 -2.44
N LYS A 39 -12.29 10.06 -3.44
CA LYS A 39 -11.95 11.47 -3.24
C LYS A 39 -13.11 12.29 -2.69
N ASN A 40 -14.31 12.10 -3.22
CA ASN A 40 -15.45 12.87 -2.76
C ASN A 40 -15.78 12.59 -1.30
N ALA A 41 -15.70 11.33 -0.91
CA ALA A 41 -15.99 10.95 0.46
C ALA A 41 -14.88 11.39 1.40
N CYS A 42 -13.63 11.35 0.93
CA CYS A 42 -12.50 11.76 1.75
C CYS A 42 -12.43 13.27 1.92
N GLY A 43 -12.74 14.00 0.88
CA GLY A 43 -12.72 15.45 0.98
C GLY A 43 -11.35 16.07 0.79
N PHE A 44 -10.36 15.30 0.36
CA PHE A 44 -9.01 15.84 0.12
C PHE A 44 -8.37 15.12 -1.05
N THR A 45 -7.25 15.67 -1.51
CA THR A 45 -6.59 15.16 -2.71
C THR A 45 -5.87 13.85 -2.46
N GLY A 46 -5.54 13.17 -3.55
CA GLY A 46 -4.74 11.95 -3.46
C GLY A 46 -3.38 12.18 -2.86
N VAL A 47 -2.80 13.36 -3.09
CA VAL A 47 -1.52 13.72 -2.50
C VAL A 47 -1.62 13.71 -0.99
N LYS A 48 -2.68 14.28 -0.45
CA LYS A 48 -2.85 14.29 0.98
C LYS A 48 -3.14 12.90 1.52
N PHE A 49 -3.86 12.10 0.75
CA PHE A 49 -4.13 10.73 1.14
C PHE A 49 -2.82 9.95 1.30
N THR A 50 -1.98 9.97 0.27
CA THR A 50 -0.75 9.20 0.31
C THR A 50 0.23 9.72 1.36
N ALA A 51 0.21 11.02 1.63
CA ALA A 51 1.10 11.63 2.60
C ALA A 51 0.64 11.42 4.04
N SER A 52 -0.48 10.75 4.25
CA SER A 52 -0.95 10.45 5.60
C SER A 52 0.01 9.55 6.35
N HIS A 53 0.76 8.74 5.62
CA HIS A 53 1.71 7.81 6.23
C HIS A 53 2.97 7.73 5.40
N THR A 54 4.04 7.29 6.04
CA THR A 54 5.28 7.00 5.34
C THR A 54 5.13 5.70 4.58
N GLN A 55 6.08 5.41 3.69
CA GLN A 55 6.07 4.16 2.97
C GLN A 55 6.08 2.97 3.93
N LYS A 56 6.89 3.06 4.96
CA LYS A 56 7.00 2.00 5.94
C LYS A 56 5.69 1.77 6.67
N GLU A 57 5.01 2.85 7.00
CA GLU A 57 3.72 2.76 7.68
C GLU A 57 2.66 2.16 6.77
N TRP A 58 2.63 2.56 5.51
CA TRP A 58 1.69 1.99 4.56
C TRP A 58 1.94 0.49 4.39
N GLN A 59 3.21 0.10 4.35
CA GLN A 59 3.55 -1.31 4.23
C GLN A 59 3.02 -2.11 5.42
N ALA A 60 3.18 -1.56 6.61
CA ALA A 60 2.70 -2.24 7.82
C ALA A 60 1.17 -2.38 7.81
N ILE A 61 0.48 -1.34 7.38
CA ILE A 61 -0.97 -1.36 7.28
C ILE A 61 -1.42 -2.44 6.30
N TYR A 62 -0.77 -2.46 5.15
CA TYR A 62 -1.12 -3.43 4.12
C TYR A 62 -0.84 -4.86 4.58
N ASP A 63 0.33 -5.08 5.16
CA ASP A 63 0.73 -6.41 5.60
C ASP A 63 -0.18 -6.96 6.70
N SER A 64 -0.73 -6.08 7.51
CA SER A 64 -1.62 -6.52 8.58
C SER A 64 -3.06 -6.65 8.12
N GLY A 65 -3.32 -6.42 6.84
CA GLY A 65 -4.67 -6.58 6.29
C GLY A 65 -5.62 -5.47 6.68
N LYS A 66 -5.09 -4.29 6.97
CA LYS A 66 -5.92 -3.20 7.48
C LYS A 66 -6.10 -2.03 6.53
N MET A 67 -5.90 -2.26 5.23
CA MET A 67 -6.09 -1.17 4.28
C MET A 67 -7.50 -0.59 4.30
N GLU A 68 -8.49 -1.43 4.32
CA GLU A 68 -9.87 -0.95 4.34
C GLU A 68 -10.14 -0.16 5.60
N GLU A 69 -9.71 -0.67 6.72
CA GLU A 69 -9.90 -0.02 8.01
C GLU A 69 -9.23 1.36 8.02
N GLU A 70 -8.03 1.42 7.47
CA GLU A 70 -7.29 2.66 7.44
C GLU A 70 -7.95 3.68 6.51
N VAL A 71 -8.39 3.25 5.35
CA VAL A 71 -9.07 4.14 4.41
C VAL A 71 -10.35 4.70 5.04
N LYS A 72 -11.11 3.85 5.69
CA LYS A 72 -12.34 4.31 6.33
C LYS A 72 -12.06 5.22 7.51
N GLY A 73 -10.93 5.03 8.19
CA GLY A 73 -10.54 5.90 9.27
C GLY A 73 -10.17 7.30 8.78
N LEU A 74 -9.48 7.37 7.66
CA LEU A 74 -9.12 8.64 7.07
C LEU A 74 -10.32 9.31 6.41
N CYS A 75 -11.24 8.51 5.90
CA CYS A 75 -12.38 8.98 5.13
C CYS A 75 -13.65 8.38 5.68
N PRO A 76 -14.14 8.88 6.83
CA PRO A 76 -15.29 8.25 7.48
C PRO A 76 -16.56 8.22 6.67
N LYS A 77 -16.65 9.03 5.62
CA LYS A 77 -17.86 9.05 4.80
C LYS A 77 -17.87 7.99 3.72
N VAL A 78 -16.81 7.20 3.61
CA VAL A 78 -16.77 6.12 2.65
C VAL A 78 -17.76 5.05 3.11
N GLU A 79 -18.76 4.76 2.28
CA GLU A 79 -19.79 3.80 2.62
C GLU A 79 -19.54 2.43 2.02
N ALA A 80 -19.10 2.41 0.79
CA ALA A 80 -18.85 1.16 0.09
C ALA A 80 -17.37 1.03 -0.20
N TYR A 81 -16.79 -0.09 0.17
CA TYR A 81 -15.38 -0.33 -0.07
C TYR A 81 -15.23 -1.73 -0.66
N ASN A 82 -14.41 -1.83 -1.69
CA ASN A 82 -14.17 -3.11 -2.35
C ASN A 82 -12.77 -3.57 -1.99
N GLU A 83 -12.65 -4.72 -1.37
CA GLU A 83 -11.34 -5.18 -0.94
C GLU A 83 -10.40 -5.46 -2.11
N LYS A 84 -10.92 -5.55 -3.31
CA LYS A 84 -10.05 -5.66 -4.48
C LYS A 84 -9.27 -4.39 -4.73
N TRP A 85 -9.67 -3.31 -4.12
CA TRP A 85 -8.93 -2.05 -4.22
C TRP A 85 -7.66 -2.05 -3.38
N ASN A 86 -7.57 -2.94 -2.38
CA ASN A 86 -6.48 -2.90 -1.42
C ASN A 86 -5.10 -2.87 -2.06
N ASP A 87 -4.85 -3.79 -2.98
CA ASP A 87 -3.53 -3.88 -3.59
C ASP A 87 -3.18 -2.63 -4.39
N HIS A 88 -4.15 -2.11 -5.12
CA HIS A 88 -3.93 -0.94 -5.95
C HIS A 88 -3.79 0.31 -5.11
N LEU A 89 -4.64 0.47 -4.11
CA LEU A 89 -4.54 1.63 -3.23
C LEU A 89 -3.25 1.61 -2.45
N PHE A 90 -2.82 0.43 -2.02
CA PHE A 90 -1.54 0.32 -1.34
C PHE A 90 -0.40 0.73 -2.27
N SER A 91 -0.41 0.26 -3.51
CA SER A 91 0.64 0.62 -4.45
C SER A 91 0.71 2.11 -4.68
N PHE A 92 -0.44 2.74 -4.83
CA PHE A 92 -0.52 4.18 -4.99
C PHE A 92 -0.01 4.90 -3.74
N ALA A 93 -0.48 4.48 -2.58
CA ALA A 93 -0.09 5.11 -1.32
C ALA A 93 1.39 4.94 -1.04
N TYR A 94 1.92 3.77 -1.32
CA TYR A 94 3.33 3.48 -1.08
C TYR A 94 4.22 4.32 -1.99
N GLU A 95 3.86 4.39 -3.27
CA GLU A 95 4.67 5.11 -4.23
C GLU A 95 4.84 6.58 -3.85
N TYR A 96 3.78 7.19 -3.37
CA TYR A 96 3.79 8.60 -3.06
C TYR A 96 3.73 8.89 -1.55
N GLY A 97 4.07 7.91 -0.75
CA GLY A 97 4.01 8.08 0.70
C GLY A 97 4.93 9.18 1.18
N LYS A 98 4.64 9.65 2.38
CA LYS A 98 5.38 10.74 2.98
C LYS A 98 6.88 10.39 3.04
N GLY A 99 7.70 11.26 2.54
CA GLY A 99 9.15 11.05 2.56
C GLY A 99 9.67 10.12 1.50
N SER A 100 8.82 9.69 0.56
CA SER A 100 9.26 8.77 -0.48
C SER A 100 10.18 9.43 -1.52
N GLY A 101 10.12 10.75 -1.63
CA GLY A 101 10.84 11.43 -2.67
C GLY A 101 10.05 11.53 -3.95
N ASN A 102 8.91 10.89 -4.03
CA ASN A 102 8.04 10.92 -5.20
C ASN A 102 6.80 11.77 -5.00
N GLU A 103 6.71 12.45 -3.87
CA GLU A 103 5.54 13.26 -3.59
C GLU A 103 5.42 14.37 -4.61
N PRO A 104 4.26 14.51 -5.23
CA PRO A 104 4.06 15.58 -6.20
C PRO A 104 4.13 16.90 -5.47
N SER A 105 4.75 17.88 -6.10
CA SER A 105 4.74 19.21 -5.51
C SER A 105 3.55 19.93 -6.12
N CYS A 106 2.67 20.38 -5.31
CA CYS A 106 1.50 21.05 -5.84
C CYS A 106 1.60 22.50 -5.72
#